data_2f48fab6a2d27cb04ae53b0f4f7b8445
#
_entry.id   2f48fab6a2d27cb04ae53b0f4f7b8445
#
_cell.length_a   1.000
_cell.length_b   1.000
_cell.length_c   1.000
_cell.angle_alpha   90.00
_cell.angle_beta   90.00
_cell.angle_gamma   90.00
#
_symmetry.space_group_name_H-M   'P 1'
#
loop_
_entity.id
_entity.type
_entity.pdbx_description
1 polymer ?
#
loop_
_entity_poly.entity_id
_entity_poly.type
_entity_poly.pdbx_seq_one_letter_code
_entity_poly.pdbx_strand_id
1 'polypeptide(L)'
;MKRALTLLLLLLIGAGCASTPSPRAWVHRPGPFIAVMAAYPPEIEANEAVFGRPGITRSTWHIDGLVFRHVRFAGHDLLLFPSGVSMVNAAMNTQRALDRFRISHVFFAGIAGAIDPRHHIGDVVIPERWYHHSEAAYLNPRPDGSGYILPDYFKPKRENLGFIFPDAVEVIRDGMDRPESRESFEADPALLDLARRALPGLPPLPMGRRNAEVSVGGQGISGPVFLDNRQYREWAFRVWKADCLDMESTAIAQVCWTHRVPFLIVRSLSDLAGGQEGVNDADRTERPVARHASLVLGEILRTLPARR
;
A
#
# COMPACT_ATOMS: atom_id res chain seq x y z
N MET A 1 27.67 -42.22 72.11
CA MET A 1 26.40 -42.51 71.40
C MET A 1 25.97 -41.28 70.64
N LYS A 2 26.33 -41.16 69.39
CA LYS A 2 25.92 -40.04 68.49
C LYS A 2 25.15 -40.65 67.33
N ARG A 3 23.87 -40.37 67.28
CA ARG A 3 23.01 -40.77 66.15
C ARG A 3 23.19 -39.75 65.02
N ALA A 4 23.64 -40.25 63.85
CA ALA A 4 23.70 -39.49 62.62
C ALA A 4 22.30 -39.50 61.98
N LEU A 5 21.74 -38.31 61.75
CA LEU A 5 20.47 -38.11 61.06
C LEU A 5 20.82 -37.84 59.57
N THR A 6 20.55 -38.83 58.73
CA THR A 6 20.73 -38.72 57.28
C THR A 6 19.50 -38.03 56.67
N LEU A 7 19.71 -36.77 56.17
CA LEU A 7 18.67 -36.00 55.49
C LEU A 7 18.66 -36.43 54.01
N LEU A 8 17.60 -37.07 53.57
CA LEU A 8 17.35 -37.45 52.17
C LEU A 8 16.72 -36.26 51.44
N LEU A 9 17.52 -35.57 50.58
CA LEU A 9 17.05 -34.45 49.76
C LEU A 9 16.44 -35.04 48.49
N LEU A 10 15.12 -35.09 48.39
CA LEU A 10 14.38 -35.41 47.17
C LEU A 10 14.40 -34.21 46.23
N LEU A 11 15.25 -34.28 45.19
CA LEU A 11 15.20 -33.38 44.05
C LEU A 11 13.97 -33.71 43.18
N LEU A 12 12.90 -32.97 43.31
CA LEU A 12 11.81 -32.93 42.35
C LEU A 12 12.29 -32.17 41.10
N ILE A 13 12.73 -32.91 40.09
CA ILE A 13 12.93 -32.39 38.74
C ILE A 13 11.54 -32.19 38.14
N GLY A 14 11.02 -30.95 38.27
CA GLY A 14 9.86 -30.51 37.54
C GLY A 14 10.17 -30.50 36.04
N ALA A 15 9.74 -31.57 35.33
CA ALA A 15 9.69 -31.54 33.88
C ALA A 15 8.68 -30.45 33.47
N GLY A 16 9.15 -29.21 33.31
CA GLY A 16 8.42 -28.18 32.62
C GLY A 16 8.19 -28.65 31.19
N CYS A 17 6.97 -29.12 30.89
CA CYS A 17 6.52 -29.22 29.52
C CYS A 17 6.60 -27.85 28.91
N ALA A 18 7.73 -27.53 28.25
CA ALA A 18 7.77 -26.48 27.26
C ALA A 18 6.73 -26.88 26.20
N SER A 19 5.51 -26.35 26.31
CA SER A 19 4.55 -26.44 25.22
C SER A 19 5.21 -25.72 24.01
N THR A 20 5.84 -26.50 23.14
CA THR A 20 6.13 -26.03 21.79
C THR A 20 4.82 -25.47 21.25
N PRO A 21 4.78 -24.21 20.79
CA PRO A 21 3.57 -23.71 20.17
C PRO A 21 3.19 -24.68 19.06
N SER A 22 2.03 -25.30 19.21
CA SER A 22 1.45 -26.18 18.19
C SER A 22 1.59 -25.46 16.86
N PRO A 23 2.14 -26.08 15.79
CA PRO A 23 2.13 -25.50 14.47
C PRO A 23 0.68 -25.12 14.24
N ARG A 24 0.42 -23.80 14.03
CA ARG A 24 -0.93 -23.27 13.81
C ARG A 24 -1.57 -24.19 12.79
N ALA A 25 -2.57 -24.95 13.23
CA ALA A 25 -3.29 -25.86 12.35
C ALA A 25 -3.63 -25.04 11.12
N TRP A 26 -3.24 -25.51 9.93
CA TRP A 26 -3.50 -24.85 8.67
C TRP A 26 -5.02 -24.82 8.49
N VAL A 27 -5.62 -23.80 9.12
CA VAL A 27 -7.05 -23.52 8.96
C VAL A 27 -7.25 -23.35 7.46
N HIS A 28 -8.18 -24.11 6.90
CA HIS A 28 -8.48 -24.08 5.48
C HIS A 28 -8.93 -22.63 5.13
N ARG A 29 -7.98 -21.81 4.65
CA ARG A 29 -8.24 -20.41 4.34
C ARG A 29 -9.17 -20.34 3.13
N PRO A 30 -10.30 -19.61 3.22
CA PRO A 30 -11.18 -19.44 2.08
C PRO A 30 -10.46 -18.70 0.93
N GLY A 31 -10.90 -18.91 -0.30
CA GLY A 31 -10.34 -18.34 -1.52
C GLY A 31 -9.97 -19.42 -2.56
N PRO A 32 -9.20 -19.07 -3.59
CA PRO A 32 -8.45 -17.83 -3.74
C PRO A 32 -9.31 -16.62 -4.11
N PHE A 33 -9.04 -15.49 -3.47
CA PHE A 33 -9.66 -14.21 -3.76
C PHE A 33 -8.71 -13.26 -4.46
N ILE A 34 -9.26 -12.30 -5.16
CA ILE A 34 -8.60 -11.05 -5.54
C ILE A 34 -8.96 -10.03 -4.45
N ALA A 35 -7.98 -9.54 -3.72
CA ALA A 35 -8.18 -8.48 -2.74
C ALA A 35 -8.37 -7.13 -3.46
N VAL A 36 -9.38 -6.38 -3.07
CA VAL A 36 -9.62 -5.00 -3.51
C VAL A 36 -9.73 -4.13 -2.27
N MET A 37 -8.78 -3.24 -2.11
CA MET A 37 -8.62 -2.42 -0.92
C MET A 37 -8.94 -0.95 -1.20
N ALA A 38 -9.31 -0.23 -0.16
CA ALA A 38 -9.51 1.21 -0.12
C ALA A 38 -9.16 1.73 1.28
N ALA A 39 -8.71 2.98 1.43
CA ALA A 39 -8.20 3.46 2.72
C ALA A 39 -9.29 3.96 3.67
N TYR A 40 -10.26 4.73 3.18
CA TYR A 40 -11.20 5.47 4.01
C TYR A 40 -12.59 5.55 3.35
N PRO A 41 -13.63 6.07 4.06
CA PRO A 41 -15.02 5.94 3.62
C PRO A 41 -15.33 6.34 2.18
N PRO A 42 -14.91 7.50 1.62
CA PRO A 42 -15.19 7.84 0.23
C PRO A 42 -14.66 6.84 -0.81
N GLU A 43 -13.48 6.27 -0.59
CA GLU A 43 -12.90 5.25 -1.46
C GLU A 43 -13.62 3.90 -1.30
N ILE A 44 -13.96 3.54 -0.04
CA ILE A 44 -14.73 2.32 0.26
C ILE A 44 -16.09 2.38 -0.42
N GLU A 45 -16.81 3.51 -0.29
CA GLU A 45 -18.09 3.76 -0.95
C GLU A 45 -17.97 3.66 -2.48
N ALA A 46 -16.89 4.21 -3.07
CA ALA A 46 -16.62 4.13 -4.50
C ALA A 46 -16.41 2.68 -4.97
N ASN A 47 -15.60 1.91 -4.23
CA ASN A 47 -15.40 0.49 -4.51
C ASN A 47 -16.72 -0.31 -4.36
N GLU A 48 -17.50 -0.05 -3.33
CA GLU A 48 -18.80 -0.69 -3.14
C GLU A 48 -19.81 -0.34 -4.24
N ALA A 49 -19.80 0.91 -4.71
CA ALA A 49 -20.67 1.32 -5.83
C ALA A 49 -20.33 0.61 -7.15
N VAL A 50 -19.08 0.28 -7.38
CA VAL A 50 -18.62 -0.41 -8.60
C VAL A 50 -18.71 -1.93 -8.45
N PHE A 51 -18.26 -2.48 -7.32
CA PHE A 51 -18.09 -3.93 -7.11
C PHE A 51 -19.17 -4.55 -6.23
N GLY A 52 -19.75 -3.77 -5.31
CA GLY A 52 -20.59 -4.24 -4.20
C GLY A 52 -22.10 -4.06 -4.40
N ARG A 53 -22.63 -4.13 -5.62
CA ARG A 53 -24.08 -3.95 -5.89
C ARG A 53 -24.94 -4.87 -5.00
N PRO A 54 -26.15 -4.43 -4.58
CA PRO A 54 -27.05 -5.26 -3.79
C PRO A 54 -27.29 -6.64 -4.43
N GLY A 55 -27.25 -7.70 -3.62
CA GLY A 55 -27.50 -9.09 -4.07
C GLY A 55 -26.27 -9.84 -4.59
N ILE A 56 -25.10 -9.21 -4.71
CA ILE A 56 -23.87 -9.90 -5.17
C ILE A 56 -22.90 -10.24 -4.02
N THR A 57 -23.12 -9.72 -2.81
CA THR A 57 -22.36 -10.12 -1.61
C THR A 57 -22.69 -11.56 -1.25
N ARG A 58 -21.66 -12.41 -1.23
CA ARG A 58 -21.80 -13.86 -0.95
C ARG A 58 -21.52 -14.18 0.51
N SER A 59 -20.56 -13.49 1.11
CA SER A 59 -20.17 -13.69 2.52
C SER A 59 -19.59 -12.40 3.09
N THR A 60 -19.74 -12.24 4.40
CA THR A 60 -19.12 -11.13 5.14
C THR A 60 -18.44 -11.72 6.39
N TRP A 61 -17.21 -11.30 6.63
CA TRP A 61 -16.46 -11.68 7.83
C TRP A 61 -16.11 -10.44 8.63
N HIS A 62 -16.27 -10.53 9.93
CA HIS A 62 -15.82 -9.51 10.89
C HIS A 62 -14.62 -10.10 11.63
N ILE A 63 -13.43 -9.58 11.34
CA ILE A 63 -12.15 -10.11 11.86
C ILE A 63 -11.31 -8.94 12.38
N ASP A 64 -10.96 -8.96 13.64
CA ASP A 64 -10.07 -7.98 14.28
C ASP A 64 -10.49 -6.51 14.01
N GLY A 65 -11.80 -6.22 14.03
CA GLY A 65 -12.36 -4.90 13.78
C GLY A 65 -12.52 -4.52 12.30
N LEU A 66 -12.12 -5.39 11.37
CA LEU A 66 -12.31 -5.18 9.93
C LEU A 66 -13.50 -5.97 9.40
N VAL A 67 -14.13 -5.41 8.38
CA VAL A 67 -15.19 -6.08 7.61
C VAL A 67 -14.62 -6.49 6.26
N PHE A 68 -14.60 -7.80 6.01
CA PHE A 68 -14.20 -8.39 4.73
C PHE A 68 -15.48 -8.84 4.00
N ARG A 69 -15.69 -8.35 2.78
CA ARG A 69 -16.87 -8.68 1.96
C ARG A 69 -16.45 -9.45 0.72
N HIS A 70 -16.96 -10.65 0.59
CA HIS A 70 -16.83 -11.45 -0.63
C HIS A 70 -17.92 -11.06 -1.62
N VAL A 71 -17.51 -10.60 -2.78
CA VAL A 71 -18.43 -10.28 -3.89
C VAL A 71 -17.98 -10.98 -5.17
N ARG A 72 -18.93 -11.19 -6.10
CA ARG A 72 -18.62 -11.72 -7.43
C ARG A 72 -18.67 -10.60 -8.45
N PHE A 73 -17.57 -10.36 -9.18
CA PHE A 73 -17.48 -9.33 -10.21
C PHE A 73 -16.70 -9.83 -11.41
N ALA A 74 -17.25 -9.65 -12.62
CA ALA A 74 -16.60 -10.03 -13.89
C ALA A 74 -16.04 -11.47 -13.92
N GLY A 75 -16.71 -12.41 -13.25
CA GLY A 75 -16.23 -13.80 -13.18
C GLY A 75 -15.21 -14.08 -12.06
N HIS A 76 -14.82 -13.09 -11.28
CA HIS A 76 -13.85 -13.20 -10.19
C HIS A 76 -14.50 -13.16 -8.82
N ASP A 77 -13.90 -13.84 -7.85
CA ASP A 77 -14.22 -13.75 -6.44
C ASP A 77 -13.35 -12.66 -5.81
N LEU A 78 -13.96 -11.51 -5.51
CA LEU A 78 -13.29 -10.37 -4.90
C LEU A 78 -13.47 -10.37 -3.38
N LEU A 79 -12.45 -9.96 -2.66
CA LEU A 79 -12.49 -9.67 -1.22
C LEU A 79 -12.29 -8.17 -1.02
N LEU A 80 -13.39 -7.47 -0.71
CA LEU A 80 -13.37 -6.02 -0.42
C LEU A 80 -13.12 -5.79 1.06
N PHE A 81 -12.16 -4.95 1.42
CA PHE A 81 -11.88 -4.57 2.80
C PHE A 81 -11.08 -3.27 2.91
N PRO A 82 -11.17 -2.55 4.04
CA PRO A 82 -10.40 -1.33 4.25
C PRO A 82 -8.93 -1.62 4.57
N SER A 83 -8.02 -0.87 3.93
CA SER A 83 -6.62 -0.80 4.38
C SER A 83 -6.48 0.02 5.66
N GLY A 84 -7.41 0.96 5.90
CA GLY A 84 -7.24 2.03 6.86
C GLY A 84 -6.24 3.08 6.37
N VAL A 85 -6.31 4.28 6.93
CA VAL A 85 -5.45 5.41 6.57
C VAL A 85 -4.05 5.23 7.15
N SER A 86 -3.05 5.60 6.36
CA SER A 86 -1.62 5.65 6.66
C SER A 86 -0.90 4.29 6.70
N MET A 87 0.42 4.35 6.59
CA MET A 87 1.35 3.23 6.32
C MET A 87 1.18 2.04 7.27
N VAL A 88 1.06 2.30 8.58
CA VAL A 88 0.97 1.25 9.60
C VAL A 88 -0.35 0.47 9.47
N ASN A 89 -1.48 1.17 9.30
CA ASN A 89 -2.77 0.53 9.10
C ASN A 89 -2.78 -0.28 7.80
N ALA A 90 -2.26 0.30 6.72
CA ALA A 90 -2.20 -0.35 5.42
C ALA A 90 -1.36 -1.63 5.44
N ALA A 91 -0.17 -1.60 6.03
CA ALA A 91 0.68 -2.78 6.21
C ALA A 91 0.00 -3.84 7.07
N MET A 92 -0.50 -3.46 8.25
CA MET A 92 -1.13 -4.38 9.19
C MET A 92 -2.37 -5.06 8.60
N ASN A 93 -3.23 -4.31 7.91
CA ASN A 93 -4.47 -4.85 7.37
C ASN A 93 -4.24 -5.68 6.10
N THR A 94 -3.24 -5.34 5.29
CA THR A 94 -2.78 -6.21 4.19
C THR A 94 -2.25 -7.53 4.73
N GLN A 95 -1.40 -7.49 5.76
CA GLN A 95 -0.87 -8.70 6.40
C GLN A 95 -1.99 -9.57 6.99
N ARG A 96 -2.95 -8.96 7.71
CA ARG A 96 -4.12 -9.68 8.25
C ARG A 96 -4.92 -10.38 7.16
N ALA A 97 -5.15 -9.73 6.03
CA ALA A 97 -5.85 -10.34 4.91
C ALA A 97 -5.09 -11.56 4.35
N LEU A 98 -3.77 -11.44 4.18
CA LEU A 98 -2.92 -12.55 3.72
C LEU A 98 -2.86 -13.69 4.72
N ASP A 99 -2.92 -13.41 6.02
CA ASP A 99 -2.95 -14.44 7.08
C ASP A 99 -4.28 -15.20 7.13
N ARG A 100 -5.39 -14.56 6.79
CA ARG A 100 -6.75 -15.10 6.97
C ARG A 100 -7.34 -15.69 5.70
N PHE A 101 -6.91 -15.24 4.53
CA PHE A 101 -7.46 -15.63 3.24
C PHE A 101 -6.35 -16.07 2.28
N ARG A 102 -6.71 -16.93 1.31
CA ARG A 102 -5.83 -17.17 0.16
C ARG A 102 -6.08 -16.05 -0.84
N ILE A 103 -5.10 -15.18 -1.01
CA ILE A 103 -5.17 -14.03 -1.92
C ILE A 103 -4.24 -14.29 -3.09
N SER A 104 -4.75 -14.11 -4.30
CA SER A 104 -4.01 -14.31 -5.53
C SER A 104 -3.41 -13.03 -6.08
N HIS A 105 -4.09 -11.90 -5.87
CA HIS A 105 -3.70 -10.58 -6.33
C HIS A 105 -4.20 -9.54 -5.33
N VAL A 106 -3.48 -8.46 -5.19
CA VAL A 106 -3.92 -7.30 -4.41
C VAL A 106 -4.07 -6.10 -5.33
N PHE A 107 -5.26 -5.52 -5.33
CA PHE A 107 -5.54 -4.24 -5.97
C PHE A 107 -5.89 -3.20 -4.91
N PHE A 108 -5.37 -2.00 -5.08
CA PHE A 108 -5.69 -0.89 -4.22
C PHE A 108 -6.15 0.29 -5.07
N ALA A 109 -7.40 0.73 -4.87
CA ALA A 109 -7.98 1.84 -5.61
C ALA A 109 -8.36 2.97 -4.65
N GLY A 110 -7.89 4.17 -4.95
CA GLY A 110 -8.13 5.33 -4.10
C GLY A 110 -7.63 6.63 -4.70
N ILE A 111 -7.49 7.64 -3.85
CA ILE A 111 -7.06 8.98 -4.24
C ILE A 111 -5.60 9.26 -3.88
N ALA A 112 -5.02 10.30 -4.49
CA ALA A 112 -3.66 10.77 -4.21
C ALA A 112 -3.51 12.25 -4.58
N GLY A 113 -2.51 12.94 -4.02
CA GLY A 113 -2.10 14.26 -4.48
C GLY A 113 -1.19 14.17 -5.72
N ALA A 114 -1.37 15.05 -6.69
CA ALA A 114 -0.56 15.12 -7.90
C ALA A 114 0.82 15.75 -7.63
N ILE A 115 1.87 15.01 -7.90
CA ILE A 115 3.26 15.49 -7.78
C ILE A 115 3.78 16.03 -9.11
N ASP A 116 3.62 15.28 -10.20
CA ASP A 116 4.00 15.74 -11.54
C ASP A 116 3.12 16.92 -11.95
N PRO A 117 3.72 18.06 -12.36
CA PRO A 117 2.96 19.24 -12.77
C PRO A 117 2.15 19.08 -14.07
N ARG A 118 2.35 17.99 -14.82
CA ARG A 118 1.59 17.69 -16.03
C ARG A 118 0.22 17.11 -15.75
N HIS A 119 0.03 16.54 -14.57
CA HIS A 119 -1.24 15.96 -14.17
C HIS A 119 -2.23 17.02 -13.66
N HIS A 120 -3.50 16.69 -13.82
CA HIS A 120 -4.62 17.50 -13.36
C HIS A 120 -5.48 16.73 -12.35
N ILE A 121 -6.23 17.45 -11.55
CA ILE A 121 -7.24 16.85 -10.66
C ILE A 121 -8.21 16.00 -11.49
N GLY A 122 -8.46 14.78 -11.02
CA GLY A 122 -9.30 13.77 -11.68
C GLY A 122 -8.52 12.76 -12.53
N ASP A 123 -7.30 13.08 -12.99
CA ASP A 123 -6.49 12.11 -13.73
C ASP A 123 -6.22 10.86 -12.88
N VAL A 124 -6.05 9.74 -13.57
CA VAL A 124 -5.77 8.46 -12.91
C VAL A 124 -4.39 7.98 -13.31
N VAL A 125 -3.58 7.66 -12.32
CA VAL A 125 -2.22 7.14 -12.50
C VAL A 125 -2.14 5.72 -11.95
N ILE A 126 -1.40 4.86 -12.66
CA ILE A 126 -1.14 3.47 -12.27
C ILE A 126 0.37 3.28 -12.26
N PRO A 127 1.05 3.69 -11.18
CA PRO A 127 2.51 3.65 -11.10
C PRO A 127 3.07 2.23 -11.19
N GLU A 128 4.20 2.10 -11.89
CA GLU A 128 4.94 0.84 -11.96
C GLU A 128 5.83 0.61 -10.74
N ARG A 129 6.15 1.69 -9.97
CA ARG A 129 7.02 1.63 -8.79
C ARG A 129 6.50 2.52 -7.68
N TRP A 130 6.68 2.05 -6.44
CA TRP A 130 6.29 2.77 -5.24
C TRP A 130 7.46 2.93 -4.29
N TYR A 131 7.68 4.16 -3.79
CA TYR A 131 8.80 4.52 -2.91
C TYR A 131 8.30 5.05 -1.57
N HIS A 132 9.06 4.80 -0.51
CA HIS A 132 8.89 5.47 0.78
C HIS A 132 9.57 6.84 0.73
N HIS A 133 8.82 7.93 0.57
CA HIS A 133 9.44 9.26 0.52
C HIS A 133 9.83 9.80 1.89
N SER A 134 9.28 9.25 2.96
CA SER A 134 9.56 9.64 4.35
C SER A 134 10.51 8.70 5.07
N GLU A 135 11.01 7.63 4.40
CA GLU A 135 12.17 6.89 4.90
C GLU A 135 13.40 7.77 4.69
N ALA A 136 13.97 8.29 5.78
CA ALA A 136 14.98 9.32 5.69
C ALA A 136 15.84 9.43 6.94
N ALA A 137 17.09 9.89 6.78
CA ALA A 137 17.89 10.38 7.87
C ALA A 137 17.70 11.90 8.04
N TYR A 138 17.49 12.35 9.27
CA TYR A 138 17.43 13.76 9.65
C TYR A 138 18.77 14.16 10.27
N LEU A 139 19.53 15.02 9.59
CA LEU A 139 20.92 15.29 9.90
C LEU A 139 21.13 16.73 10.36
N ASN A 140 22.08 16.91 11.30
CA ASN A 140 22.44 18.23 11.79
C ASN A 140 23.30 18.99 10.76
N PRO A 141 23.08 20.31 10.60
CA PRO A 141 23.95 21.14 9.78
C PRO A 141 25.33 21.26 10.39
N ARG A 142 26.36 21.46 9.55
CA ARG A 142 27.71 21.82 10.01
C ARG A 142 27.71 23.24 10.59
N PRO A 143 28.52 23.50 11.63
CA PRO A 143 28.60 24.83 12.26
C PRO A 143 29.03 25.94 11.29
N ASP A 144 29.80 25.61 10.26
CA ASP A 144 30.29 26.52 9.25
C ASP A 144 29.33 26.76 8.07
N GLY A 145 28.14 26.11 8.10
CA GLY A 145 27.15 26.19 7.03
C GLY A 145 27.49 25.43 5.74
N SER A 146 28.57 24.64 5.72
CA SER A 146 29.05 23.92 4.52
C SER A 146 28.26 22.65 4.20
N GLY A 147 27.06 22.47 4.76
CA GLY A 147 26.23 21.31 4.55
C GLY A 147 25.88 20.59 5.85
N TYR A 148 25.84 19.25 5.83
CA TYR A 148 25.33 18.42 6.93
C TYR A 148 26.39 17.45 7.44
N ILE A 149 26.25 17.00 8.68
CA ILE A 149 27.11 16.00 9.31
C ILE A 149 26.50 14.63 8.98
N LEU A 150 27.17 13.89 8.10
CA LEU A 150 26.72 12.56 7.71
C LEU A 150 27.42 11.50 8.57
N PRO A 151 26.68 10.52 9.14
CA PRO A 151 27.30 9.32 9.72
C PRO A 151 28.10 8.54 8.68
N ASP A 152 29.17 7.88 9.08
CA ASP A 152 30.08 7.16 8.16
C ASP A 152 29.41 6.06 7.35
N TYR A 153 28.39 5.42 7.94
CA TYR A 153 27.61 4.37 7.28
C TYR A 153 26.56 4.91 6.29
N PHE A 154 26.19 6.21 6.39
CA PHE A 154 25.13 6.80 5.60
C PHE A 154 25.68 7.38 4.30
N LYS A 155 25.21 6.88 3.18
CA LYS A 155 25.60 7.32 1.84
C LYS A 155 24.36 7.80 1.09
N PRO A 156 24.06 9.10 1.07
CA PRO A 156 22.91 9.65 0.37
C PRO A 156 22.90 9.21 -1.11
N LYS A 157 21.79 8.66 -1.55
CA LYS A 157 21.58 8.24 -2.95
C LYS A 157 20.76 9.27 -3.74
N ARG A 158 20.12 10.20 -3.03
CA ARG A 158 19.21 11.19 -3.59
C ARG A 158 19.46 12.58 -3.02
N GLU A 159 19.00 13.60 -3.76
CA GLU A 159 19.04 15.00 -3.30
C GLU A 159 18.22 15.15 -2.01
N ASN A 160 18.79 15.81 -1.01
CA ASN A 160 18.11 16.11 0.25
C ASN A 160 17.23 17.37 0.16
N LEU A 161 16.24 17.46 1.04
CA LEU A 161 15.50 18.70 1.30
C LEU A 161 15.89 19.24 2.68
N GLY A 162 16.76 20.25 2.71
CA GLY A 162 17.29 20.73 3.98
C GLY A 162 17.93 19.58 4.76
N PHE A 163 17.49 19.35 5.98
CA PHE A 163 18.02 18.30 6.86
C PHE A 163 17.46 16.89 6.57
N ILE A 164 16.53 16.75 5.61
CA ILE A 164 15.88 15.49 5.26
C ILE A 164 16.66 14.82 4.12
N PHE A 165 17.25 13.67 4.39
CA PHE A 165 18.01 12.87 3.44
C PHE A 165 17.26 11.56 3.16
N PRO A 166 16.67 11.36 1.97
CA PRO A 166 15.99 10.12 1.62
C PRO A 166 16.90 8.90 1.76
N ASP A 167 16.32 7.82 2.25
CA ASP A 167 17.01 6.54 2.45
C ASP A 167 16.17 5.40 1.85
N ALA A 168 16.66 4.19 1.98
CA ALA A 168 16.00 2.95 1.58
C ALA A 168 15.63 2.13 2.80
N VAL A 169 14.64 1.26 2.65
CA VAL A 169 14.27 0.30 3.70
C VAL A 169 15.12 -0.97 3.60
N GLU A 170 15.46 -1.55 4.76
CA GLU A 170 16.01 -2.89 4.83
C GLU A 170 14.87 -3.91 4.87
N VAL A 171 14.84 -4.84 3.92
CA VAL A 171 13.76 -5.82 3.78
C VAL A 171 14.30 -7.23 3.63
N ILE A 172 13.51 -8.20 4.11
CA ILE A 172 13.79 -9.63 3.97
C ILE A 172 12.49 -10.38 3.64
N ARG A 173 12.60 -11.46 2.89
CA ARG A 173 11.50 -12.40 2.62
C ARG A 173 12.02 -13.82 2.54
N ASP A 174 11.11 -14.79 2.55
CA ASP A 174 11.47 -16.23 2.47
C ASP A 174 12.42 -16.52 1.31
N GLY A 175 13.46 -17.30 1.57
CA GLY A 175 14.49 -17.67 0.61
C GLY A 175 15.60 -16.64 0.45
N MET A 176 15.66 -15.61 1.29
CA MET A 176 16.80 -14.70 1.39
C MET A 176 17.63 -15.02 2.63
N ASP A 177 18.95 -15.08 2.48
CA ASP A 177 19.88 -15.36 3.58
C ASP A 177 20.14 -14.11 4.46
N ARG A 178 19.92 -12.93 3.91
CA ARG A 178 20.14 -11.65 4.59
C ARG A 178 19.17 -10.58 4.06
N PRO A 179 18.91 -9.51 4.83
CA PRO A 179 18.19 -8.35 4.34
C PRO A 179 18.88 -7.68 3.14
N GLU A 180 18.09 -7.04 2.28
CA GLU A 180 18.57 -6.16 1.21
C GLU A 180 18.05 -4.73 1.41
N SER A 181 18.86 -3.76 1.05
CA SER A 181 18.44 -2.36 0.97
C SER A 181 17.61 -2.16 -0.28
N ARG A 182 16.36 -1.70 -0.13
CA ARG A 182 15.41 -1.56 -1.23
C ARG A 182 14.78 -0.18 -1.24
N GLU A 183 14.85 0.48 -2.38
CA GLU A 183 14.29 1.83 -2.54
C GLU A 183 12.84 1.82 -3.02
N SER A 184 12.44 0.80 -3.81
CA SER A 184 11.11 0.72 -4.42
C SER A 184 10.53 -0.69 -4.43
N PHE A 185 9.22 -0.75 -4.60
CA PHE A 185 8.45 -1.97 -4.78
C PHE A 185 7.71 -1.89 -6.11
N GLU A 186 7.98 -2.83 -7.02
CA GLU A 186 7.47 -2.83 -8.37
C GLU A 186 6.12 -3.53 -8.43
N ALA A 187 5.16 -2.89 -9.11
CA ALA A 187 3.90 -3.53 -9.49
C ALA A 187 4.17 -4.71 -10.44
N ASP A 188 3.27 -5.68 -10.43
CA ASP A 188 3.41 -6.86 -11.30
C ASP A 188 3.36 -6.47 -12.78
N PRO A 189 4.37 -6.83 -13.61
CA PRO A 189 4.42 -6.44 -15.02
C PRO A 189 3.22 -6.94 -15.83
N ALA A 190 2.71 -8.14 -15.54
CA ALA A 190 1.56 -8.69 -16.24
C ALA A 190 0.26 -7.91 -15.90
N LEU A 191 0.15 -7.41 -14.66
CA LEU A 191 -0.96 -6.53 -14.27
C LEU A 191 -0.84 -5.14 -14.88
N LEU A 192 0.36 -4.59 -15.04
CA LEU A 192 0.57 -3.34 -15.78
C LEU A 192 0.19 -3.47 -17.25
N ASP A 193 0.58 -4.57 -17.90
CA ASP A 193 0.19 -4.85 -19.28
C ASP A 193 -1.32 -5.08 -19.42
N LEU A 194 -1.93 -5.71 -18.42
CA LEU A 194 -3.38 -5.83 -18.34
C LEU A 194 -4.06 -4.47 -18.25
N ALA A 195 -3.55 -3.57 -17.39
CA ALA A 195 -4.07 -2.22 -17.28
C ALA A 195 -3.98 -1.48 -18.61
N ARG A 196 -2.85 -1.55 -19.33
CA ARG A 196 -2.71 -0.94 -20.67
C ARG A 196 -3.74 -1.46 -21.66
N ARG A 197 -4.02 -2.76 -21.65
CA ARG A 197 -5.05 -3.38 -22.51
C ARG A 197 -6.48 -2.99 -22.13
N ALA A 198 -6.71 -2.61 -20.88
CA ALA A 198 -8.03 -2.19 -20.41
C ALA A 198 -8.39 -0.75 -20.83
N LEU A 199 -7.38 0.13 -21.10
CA LEU A 199 -7.63 1.54 -21.39
C LEU A 199 -8.65 1.82 -22.49
N PRO A 200 -8.66 1.11 -23.65
CA PRO A 200 -9.64 1.36 -24.69
C PRO A 200 -11.09 1.09 -24.30
N GLY A 201 -11.34 0.28 -23.27
CA GLY A 201 -12.67 -0.06 -22.75
C GLY A 201 -13.18 0.89 -21.67
N LEU A 202 -12.38 1.87 -21.26
CA LEU A 202 -12.74 2.78 -20.17
C LEU A 202 -13.93 3.67 -20.56
N PRO A 203 -14.92 3.83 -19.66
CA PRO A 203 -15.94 4.86 -19.84
C PRO A 203 -15.31 6.26 -19.71
N PRO A 204 -15.97 7.31 -20.25
CA PRO A 204 -15.56 8.68 -19.94
C PRO A 204 -15.49 8.93 -18.43
N LEU A 205 -14.45 9.63 -18.01
CA LEU A 205 -14.20 9.99 -16.60
C LEU A 205 -14.37 11.52 -16.47
N PRO A 206 -15.60 12.05 -16.40
CA PRO A 206 -15.82 13.49 -16.43
C PRO A 206 -15.29 14.17 -15.16
N MET A 207 -14.52 15.24 -15.35
CA MET A 207 -14.01 16.11 -14.30
C MET A 207 -14.14 17.56 -14.72
N GLY A 208 -15.20 18.23 -14.27
CA GLY A 208 -15.54 19.57 -14.70
C GLY A 208 -15.84 19.64 -16.21
N ARG A 209 -15.04 20.40 -16.96
CA ARG A 209 -15.21 20.59 -18.42
C ARG A 209 -14.35 19.62 -19.26
N ARG A 210 -13.59 18.73 -18.64
CA ARG A 210 -12.71 17.78 -19.31
C ARG A 210 -13.02 16.34 -18.87
N ASN A 211 -12.52 15.38 -19.60
CA ASN A 211 -12.37 14.01 -19.08
C ASN A 211 -10.99 13.86 -18.46
N ALA A 212 -10.93 13.11 -17.38
CA ALA A 212 -9.67 12.69 -16.77
C ALA A 212 -8.88 11.78 -17.72
N GLU A 213 -7.57 11.92 -17.73
CA GLU A 213 -6.65 11.05 -18.45
C GLU A 213 -6.21 9.89 -17.56
N VAL A 214 -5.91 8.74 -18.17
CA VAL A 214 -5.41 7.55 -17.46
C VAL A 214 -4.03 7.21 -17.99
N SER A 215 -3.05 7.14 -17.10
CA SER A 215 -1.68 6.75 -17.44
C SER A 215 -1.25 5.47 -16.71
N VAL A 216 -0.48 4.63 -17.39
CA VAL A 216 0.08 3.38 -16.84
C VAL A 216 1.60 3.40 -16.97
N GLY A 217 2.28 3.29 -15.86
CA GLY A 217 3.71 3.47 -15.71
C GLY A 217 4.02 4.63 -14.77
N GLY A 218 5.30 5.02 -14.69
CA GLY A 218 5.74 6.10 -13.82
C GLY A 218 5.89 5.68 -12.36
N GLN A 219 5.85 6.64 -11.44
CA GLN A 219 6.28 6.41 -10.07
C GLN A 219 5.29 7.02 -9.07
N GLY A 220 4.98 6.27 -8.02
CA GLY A 220 4.25 6.74 -6.85
C GLY A 220 5.15 6.81 -5.62
N ILE A 221 4.82 7.70 -4.71
CA ILE A 221 5.50 7.82 -3.42
C ILE A 221 4.48 7.80 -2.29
N SER A 222 4.83 7.20 -1.17
CA SER A 222 3.95 7.18 0.02
C SER A 222 4.71 7.54 1.28
N GLY A 223 3.98 8.13 2.24
CA GLY A 223 4.47 8.41 3.59
C GLY A 223 3.33 8.78 4.53
N PRO A 224 3.54 8.77 5.85
CA PRO A 224 2.49 9.04 6.83
C PRO A 224 2.20 10.54 6.98
N VAL A 225 2.11 11.25 5.85
CA VAL A 225 1.88 12.70 5.82
C VAL A 225 0.86 13.06 4.74
N PHE A 226 -0.06 13.97 5.07
CA PHE A 226 -0.85 14.69 4.08
C PHE A 226 0.01 15.83 3.52
N LEU A 227 0.34 15.75 2.23
CA LEU A 227 1.21 16.72 1.60
C LEU A 227 0.41 17.87 0.99
N ASP A 228 0.60 19.07 1.51
CA ASP A 228 0.09 20.32 0.95
C ASP A 228 1.19 21.39 1.04
N ASN A 229 2.32 21.13 0.38
CA ASN A 229 3.49 22.01 0.40
C ASN A 229 4.19 22.04 -0.95
N ARG A 230 4.18 23.22 -1.61
CA ARG A 230 4.76 23.42 -2.95
C ARG A 230 6.24 23.06 -3.01
N GLN A 231 7.03 23.49 -2.04
CA GLN A 231 8.48 23.24 -2.03
C GLN A 231 8.78 21.74 -1.93
N TYR A 232 8.05 21.03 -1.08
CA TYR A 232 8.19 19.58 -0.93
C TYR A 232 7.73 18.86 -2.21
N ARG A 233 6.60 19.25 -2.80
CA ARG A 233 6.10 18.71 -4.06
C ARG A 233 7.13 18.83 -5.19
N GLU A 234 7.70 20.02 -5.40
CA GLU A 234 8.72 20.27 -6.42
C GLU A 234 9.99 19.45 -6.18
N TRP A 235 10.43 19.34 -4.94
CA TRP A 235 11.54 18.48 -4.56
C TRP A 235 11.23 17.01 -4.81
N ALA A 236 10.08 16.52 -4.39
CA ALA A 236 9.64 15.14 -4.60
C ALA A 236 9.58 14.78 -6.10
N PHE A 237 9.09 15.72 -6.93
CA PHE A 237 9.11 15.53 -8.39
C PHE A 237 10.55 15.44 -8.93
N ARG A 238 11.47 16.29 -8.47
CA ARG A 238 12.87 16.23 -8.91
C ARG A 238 13.54 14.91 -8.51
N VAL A 239 13.29 14.46 -7.28
CA VAL A 239 14.01 13.33 -6.66
C VAL A 239 13.50 11.98 -7.12
N TRP A 240 12.19 11.79 -7.19
CA TRP A 240 11.58 10.50 -7.56
C TRP A 240 10.94 10.47 -8.93
N LYS A 241 10.78 11.64 -9.60
CA LYS A 241 9.94 11.76 -10.80
C LYS A 241 8.54 11.22 -10.57
N ALA A 242 8.04 11.42 -9.34
CA ALA A 242 6.77 10.87 -8.92
C ALA A 242 5.60 11.51 -9.67
N ASP A 243 4.62 10.70 -10.04
CA ASP A 243 3.34 11.14 -10.59
C ASP A 243 2.40 11.57 -9.46
N CYS A 244 2.40 10.77 -8.37
CA CYS A 244 1.48 10.98 -7.25
C CYS A 244 2.11 10.68 -5.89
N LEU A 245 1.46 11.18 -4.83
CA LEU A 245 1.76 10.90 -3.44
C LEU A 245 0.50 10.48 -2.69
N ASP A 246 0.60 9.42 -1.91
CA ASP A 246 -0.45 8.98 -0.98
C ASP A 246 0.11 8.58 0.38
N MET A 247 -0.73 7.96 1.21
CA MET A 247 -0.36 7.60 2.58
C MET A 247 -0.30 6.08 2.83
N GLU A 248 -0.50 5.20 1.83
CA GLU A 248 -0.67 3.75 2.03
C GLU A 248 0.10 2.87 1.06
N SER A 249 0.15 3.27 -0.21
CA SER A 249 0.47 2.38 -1.33
C SER A 249 1.80 1.67 -1.19
N THR A 250 2.86 2.37 -0.78
CA THR A 250 4.18 1.74 -0.64
C THR A 250 4.20 0.69 0.47
N ALA A 251 3.43 0.88 1.56
CA ALA A 251 3.33 -0.11 2.63
C ALA A 251 2.61 -1.38 2.15
N ILE A 252 1.53 -1.24 1.38
CA ILE A 252 0.83 -2.38 0.73
C ILE A 252 1.78 -3.10 -0.23
N ALA A 253 2.48 -2.34 -1.07
CA ALA A 253 3.44 -2.87 -2.04
C ALA A 253 4.58 -3.65 -1.36
N GLN A 254 5.12 -3.15 -0.24
CA GLN A 254 6.14 -3.82 0.56
C GLN A 254 5.64 -5.14 1.14
N VAL A 255 4.44 -5.18 1.71
CA VAL A 255 3.85 -6.42 2.23
C VAL A 255 3.63 -7.42 1.09
N CYS A 256 3.08 -6.98 -0.04
CA CYS A 256 2.88 -7.83 -1.23
C CYS A 256 4.21 -8.38 -1.75
N TRP A 257 5.25 -7.57 -1.83
CA TRP A 257 6.59 -8.00 -2.22
C TRP A 257 7.15 -9.06 -1.26
N THR A 258 6.99 -8.87 0.05
CA THR A 258 7.43 -9.82 1.08
C THR A 258 6.77 -11.19 0.89
N HIS A 259 5.50 -11.23 0.55
CA HIS A 259 4.71 -12.45 0.35
C HIS A 259 4.68 -12.95 -1.10
N ARG A 260 5.38 -12.29 -2.04
CA ARG A 260 5.36 -12.59 -3.48
C ARG A 260 3.94 -12.61 -4.06
N VAL A 261 3.06 -11.74 -3.57
CA VAL A 261 1.71 -11.58 -4.09
C VAL A 261 1.71 -10.47 -5.15
N PRO A 262 1.28 -10.75 -6.38
CA PRO A 262 1.13 -9.73 -7.41
C PRO A 262 0.20 -8.60 -6.96
N PHE A 263 0.58 -7.35 -7.20
CA PHE A 263 -0.22 -6.19 -6.85
C PHE A 263 -0.26 -5.14 -7.96
N LEU A 264 -1.33 -4.36 -7.97
CA LEU A 264 -1.47 -3.16 -8.79
C LEU A 264 -2.23 -2.09 -8.00
N ILE A 265 -1.77 -0.86 -8.10
CA ILE A 265 -2.34 0.28 -7.39
C ILE A 265 -2.83 1.31 -8.39
N VAL A 266 -4.08 1.78 -8.21
CA VAL A 266 -4.77 2.73 -9.07
C VAL A 266 -5.10 3.97 -8.24
N ARG A 267 -4.54 5.12 -8.61
CA ARG A 267 -4.77 6.38 -7.89
C ARG A 267 -5.37 7.44 -8.80
N SER A 268 -6.46 8.06 -8.37
CA SER A 268 -7.02 9.24 -9.01
C SER A 268 -6.65 10.48 -8.22
N LEU A 269 -6.27 11.54 -8.92
CA LEU A 269 -5.65 12.71 -8.32
C LEU A 269 -6.71 13.66 -7.76
N SER A 270 -6.73 13.83 -6.42
CA SER A 270 -7.72 14.64 -5.71
C SER A 270 -7.31 16.11 -5.59
N ASP A 271 -6.03 16.37 -5.61
CA ASP A 271 -5.43 17.67 -5.37
C ASP A 271 -4.03 17.77 -6.00
N LEU A 272 -3.41 18.95 -5.89
CA LEU A 272 -2.10 19.19 -6.46
C LEU A 272 -0.95 19.16 -5.43
N ALA A 273 -1.16 18.54 -4.27
CA ALA A 273 -0.15 18.37 -3.22
C ALA A 273 0.57 19.70 -2.83
N GLY A 274 -0.16 20.82 -2.80
CA GLY A 274 0.39 22.14 -2.54
C GLY A 274 0.84 22.91 -3.80
N GLY A 275 0.61 22.35 -5.00
CA GLY A 275 0.88 23.04 -6.27
C GLY A 275 -0.19 24.05 -6.67
N GLN A 276 -1.37 24.01 -6.05
CA GLN A 276 -2.49 24.91 -6.31
C GLN A 276 -2.24 26.31 -5.71
N GLU A 277 -3.01 27.27 -6.20
CA GLU A 277 -3.16 28.58 -5.55
C GLU A 277 -4.37 28.53 -4.61
N GLY A 278 -4.18 28.86 -3.33
CA GLY A 278 -5.22 28.86 -2.31
C GLY A 278 -5.41 27.53 -1.60
N VAL A 279 -6.66 27.23 -1.20
CA VAL A 279 -7.01 26.06 -0.40
C VAL A 279 -6.90 24.78 -1.23
N ASN A 280 -6.45 23.70 -0.59
CA ASN A 280 -6.39 22.36 -1.19
C ASN A 280 -7.79 21.87 -1.61
N ASP A 281 -7.88 21.20 -2.74
CA ASP A 281 -9.14 20.76 -3.34
C ASP A 281 -9.61 19.37 -2.86
N ALA A 282 -8.81 18.63 -2.09
CA ALA A 282 -9.07 17.24 -1.72
C ALA A 282 -10.50 17.01 -1.21
N ASP A 283 -10.97 17.78 -0.23
CA ASP A 283 -12.31 17.61 0.37
C ASP A 283 -13.46 17.76 -0.64
N ARG A 284 -13.26 18.56 -1.70
CA ARG A 284 -14.29 18.82 -2.71
C ARG A 284 -14.29 17.78 -3.82
N THR A 285 -13.17 17.14 -4.06
CA THR A 285 -12.94 16.28 -5.21
C THR A 285 -12.87 14.80 -4.85
N GLU A 286 -12.65 14.44 -3.59
CA GLU A 286 -12.39 13.07 -3.13
C GLU A 286 -13.41 12.04 -3.64
N ARG A 287 -14.72 12.32 -3.54
CA ARG A 287 -15.78 11.38 -3.96
C ARG A 287 -15.79 11.12 -5.47
N PRO A 288 -15.83 12.14 -6.36
CA PRO A 288 -15.78 11.88 -7.80
C PRO A 288 -14.48 11.23 -8.25
N VAL A 289 -13.32 11.61 -7.69
CA VAL A 289 -12.03 11.04 -8.10
C VAL A 289 -11.84 9.62 -7.54
N ALA A 290 -12.29 9.33 -6.32
CA ALA A 290 -12.31 7.95 -5.81
C ALA A 290 -13.13 7.03 -6.72
N ARG A 291 -14.25 7.53 -7.26
CA ARG A 291 -15.05 6.79 -8.25
C ARG A 291 -14.29 6.54 -9.55
N HIS A 292 -13.47 7.49 -10.03
CA HIS A 292 -12.62 7.29 -11.22
C HIS A 292 -11.65 6.11 -11.01
N ALA A 293 -10.93 6.09 -9.89
CA ALA A 293 -10.03 4.98 -9.57
C ALA A 293 -10.75 3.63 -9.56
N SER A 294 -11.94 3.56 -8.95
CA SER A 294 -12.75 2.33 -8.90
C SER A 294 -13.27 1.90 -10.27
N LEU A 295 -13.66 2.85 -11.13
CA LEU A 295 -14.11 2.55 -12.51
C LEU A 295 -12.97 2.01 -13.36
N VAL A 296 -11.78 2.62 -13.27
CA VAL A 296 -10.57 2.15 -13.96
C VAL A 296 -10.21 0.74 -13.49
N LEU A 297 -10.18 0.51 -12.19
CA LEU A 297 -9.94 -0.84 -11.64
C LEU A 297 -11.00 -1.83 -12.11
N GLY A 298 -12.27 -1.41 -12.19
CA GLY A 298 -13.36 -2.24 -12.69
C GLY A 298 -13.14 -2.73 -14.13
N GLU A 299 -12.62 -1.87 -15.00
CA GLU A 299 -12.30 -2.25 -16.39
C GLU A 299 -11.08 -3.18 -16.46
N ILE A 300 -10.06 -2.91 -15.63
CA ILE A 300 -8.91 -3.81 -15.50
C ILE A 300 -9.37 -5.22 -15.08
N LEU A 301 -10.26 -5.33 -14.08
CA LEU A 301 -10.79 -6.62 -13.62
C LEU A 301 -11.67 -7.32 -14.65
N ARG A 302 -12.36 -6.59 -15.53
CA ARG A 302 -13.11 -7.20 -16.66
C ARG A 302 -12.19 -7.79 -17.72
N THR A 303 -11.01 -7.19 -17.89
CA THR A 303 -9.99 -7.63 -18.85
C THR A 303 -9.15 -8.80 -18.30
N LEU A 304 -9.15 -9.01 -16.99
CA LEU A 304 -8.43 -10.11 -16.34
C LEU A 304 -9.07 -11.45 -16.73
N PRO A 305 -8.30 -12.44 -17.22
CA PRO A 305 -8.83 -13.76 -17.56
C PRO A 305 -9.53 -14.42 -16.37
N ALA A 306 -10.78 -14.84 -16.56
CA ALA A 306 -11.49 -15.61 -15.54
C ALA A 306 -10.74 -16.93 -15.26
N ARG A 307 -10.57 -17.27 -13.98
CA ARG A 307 -10.05 -18.60 -13.62
C ARG A 307 -11.06 -19.66 -14.05
N ARG A 308 -10.61 -20.60 -14.86
CA ARG A 308 -11.37 -21.80 -15.23
C ARG A 308 -11.47 -22.77 -14.06
#